data_9379ac5e51e40889d3cb13ead335c295
#
_entry.id   9379ac5e51e40889d3cb13ead335c295
#
_cell.length_a   1.000
_cell.length_b   1.000
_cell.length_c   1.000
_cell.angle_alpha   90.00
_cell.angle_beta   90.00
_cell.angle_gamma   90.00
#
_symmetry.space_group_name_H-M   'P 1'
#
loop_
_entity.id
_entity.type
_entity.pdbx_description
1 polymer ?
#
loop_
_entity_poly.entity_id
_entity_poly.type
_entity_poly.pdbx_seq_one_letter_code
_entity_poly.pdbx_strand_id
1 'polypeptide(L)'
;MSRRALTVALAATSIALAPEAHASFLSGDTLDGVATFMAWFIVFVVPVAVVGIFLVIHVIPEKIAEKNHHPQQHAIKTLCFLSLAFGGMLWPLAWLWAFTRPVGYRMAYGTEKHENYFIEMGEKARRGELGELELDHLREELAEIAARGPLPGKLRELPAILAQARAKPEAGGAAKAGGAA
;
A
#
# COMPACT_ATOMS: atom_id res chain seq x y z
N MET A 1 -8.67 66.79 37.37
CA MET A 1 -8.60 65.65 36.40
C MET A 1 -9.32 64.43 36.98
N SER A 2 -10.29 63.93 36.29
CA SER A 2 -11.03 62.75 36.81
C SER A 2 -10.13 61.52 36.78
N ARG A 3 -10.29 60.62 37.76
CA ARG A 3 -9.54 59.35 37.83
C ARG A 3 -9.58 58.56 36.51
N ARG A 4 -10.68 58.67 35.76
CA ARG A 4 -10.85 58.05 34.45
C ARG A 4 -9.96 58.67 33.36
N ALA A 5 -9.75 59.98 33.40
CA ALA A 5 -8.82 60.64 32.46
C ALA A 5 -7.35 60.25 32.71
N LEU A 6 -6.97 60.05 33.98
CA LEU A 6 -5.64 59.60 34.35
C LEU A 6 -5.38 58.13 33.91
N THR A 7 -6.37 57.23 34.08
CA THR A 7 -6.22 55.85 33.67
C THR A 7 -6.15 55.68 32.14
N VAL A 8 -6.94 56.47 31.41
CA VAL A 8 -6.89 56.46 29.94
C VAL A 8 -5.55 57.03 29.44
N ALA A 9 -5.06 58.11 30.06
CA ALA A 9 -3.77 58.64 29.70
C ALA A 9 -2.61 57.70 29.99
N LEU A 10 -2.62 57.00 31.14
CA LEU A 10 -1.63 55.96 31.48
C LEU A 10 -1.67 54.79 30.52
N ALA A 11 -2.88 54.29 30.16
CA ALA A 11 -3.02 53.20 29.20
C ALA A 11 -2.55 53.60 27.79
N ALA A 12 -2.83 54.82 27.35
CA ALA A 12 -2.35 55.32 26.06
C ALA A 12 -0.82 55.47 26.04
N THR A 13 -0.23 55.90 27.15
CA THR A 13 1.24 56.04 27.27
C THR A 13 1.93 54.66 27.29
N SER A 14 1.34 53.67 27.93
CA SER A 14 1.92 52.31 27.95
C SER A 14 1.87 51.62 26.57
N ILE A 15 0.85 51.89 25.76
CA ILE A 15 0.77 51.39 24.38
C ILE A 15 1.80 52.10 23.48
N ALA A 16 2.00 53.43 23.69
CA ALA A 16 2.94 54.20 22.88
C ALA A 16 4.42 53.91 23.22
N LEU A 17 4.68 53.39 24.43
CA LEU A 17 6.03 53.01 24.90
C LEU A 17 6.32 51.50 24.77
N ALA A 18 5.41 50.73 24.20
CA ALA A 18 5.68 49.31 23.96
C ALA A 18 6.86 49.20 22.97
N PRO A 19 8.01 48.61 23.37
CA PRO A 19 9.10 48.42 22.43
C PRO A 19 8.59 47.50 21.32
N GLU A 20 8.91 47.84 20.08
CA GLU A 20 8.64 46.95 18.97
C GLU A 20 9.28 45.59 19.28
N ALA A 21 8.43 44.58 19.48
CA ALA A 21 8.91 43.23 19.79
C ALA A 21 9.52 42.64 18.51
N HIS A 22 10.82 42.84 18.34
CA HIS A 22 11.58 42.14 17.32
C HIS A 22 11.69 40.66 17.73
N ALA A 23 10.68 39.86 17.40
CA ALA A 23 10.64 38.44 17.69
C ALA A 23 11.43 37.59 16.67
N SER A 24 12.23 38.22 15.81
CA SER A 24 12.95 37.55 14.74
C SER A 24 14.48 37.62 14.99
N PHE A 25 15.11 36.43 14.98
CA PHE A 25 16.57 36.32 15.03
C PHE A 25 17.24 36.84 13.74
N LEU A 26 16.46 37.04 12.69
CA LEU A 26 16.89 37.51 11.39
C LEU A 26 16.30 38.89 11.15
N SER A 27 17.13 39.84 10.72
CA SER A 27 16.73 41.24 10.41
C SER A 27 17.39 41.70 9.12
N GLY A 28 16.75 42.61 8.41
CA GLY A 28 17.27 43.23 7.19
C GLY A 28 17.38 42.25 6.01
N ASP A 29 18.41 42.42 5.18
CA ASP A 29 18.63 41.68 3.93
C ASP A 29 18.67 40.15 4.12
N THR A 30 19.12 39.67 5.28
CA THR A 30 19.17 38.25 5.60
C THR A 30 17.77 37.68 5.76
N LEU A 31 16.86 38.40 6.39
CA LEU A 31 15.46 37.99 6.53
C LEU A 31 14.77 37.92 5.16
N ASP A 32 14.99 38.93 4.32
CA ASP A 32 14.42 38.99 2.98
C ASP A 32 14.95 37.83 2.08
N GLY A 33 16.25 37.52 2.20
CA GLY A 33 16.86 36.39 1.51
C GLY A 33 16.28 35.07 1.94
N VAL A 34 16.14 34.83 3.24
CA VAL A 34 15.52 33.60 3.78
C VAL A 34 14.05 33.53 3.43
N ALA A 35 13.30 34.60 3.51
CA ALA A 35 11.89 34.66 3.16
C ALA A 35 11.68 34.35 1.67
N THR A 36 12.49 34.91 0.79
CA THR A 36 12.45 34.63 -0.65
C THR A 36 12.79 33.16 -0.96
N PHE A 37 13.84 32.64 -0.33
CA PHE A 37 14.18 31.20 -0.49
C PHE A 37 13.05 30.31 -0.02
N MET A 38 12.47 30.55 1.15
CA MET A 38 11.34 29.79 1.68
C MET A 38 10.11 29.90 0.77
N ALA A 39 9.83 31.05 0.20
CA ALA A 39 8.73 31.24 -0.72
C ALA A 39 8.90 30.36 -1.97
N TRP A 40 10.09 30.37 -2.59
CA TRP A 40 10.39 29.51 -3.73
C TRP A 40 10.38 28.02 -3.37
N PHE A 41 10.93 27.68 -2.21
CA PHE A 41 10.89 26.29 -1.71
C PHE A 41 9.46 25.80 -1.56
N ILE A 42 8.57 26.58 -0.95
CA ILE A 42 7.17 26.22 -0.78
C ILE A 42 6.47 26.09 -2.14
N VAL A 43 6.69 27.03 -3.05
CA VAL A 43 6.03 27.07 -4.36
C VAL A 43 6.40 25.86 -5.22
N PHE A 44 7.63 25.37 -5.16
CA PHE A 44 8.07 24.24 -6.00
C PHE A 44 8.07 22.91 -5.26
N VAL A 45 8.58 22.85 -4.05
CA VAL A 45 8.77 21.58 -3.35
C VAL A 45 7.47 21.04 -2.80
N VAL A 46 6.62 21.92 -2.23
CA VAL A 46 5.35 21.45 -1.64
C VAL A 46 4.41 20.83 -2.68
N PRO A 47 4.14 21.43 -3.85
CA PRO A 47 3.30 20.80 -4.85
C PRO A 47 3.87 19.47 -5.37
N VAL A 48 5.17 19.40 -5.61
CA VAL A 48 5.83 18.17 -6.04
C VAL A 48 5.71 17.08 -4.98
N ALA A 49 5.96 17.43 -3.71
CA ALA A 49 5.82 16.49 -2.58
C ALA A 49 4.37 16.01 -2.42
N VAL A 50 3.40 16.92 -2.50
CA VAL A 50 1.97 16.57 -2.39
C VAL A 50 1.55 15.63 -3.52
N VAL A 51 1.93 15.91 -4.77
CA VAL A 51 1.65 15.02 -5.90
C VAL A 51 2.34 13.68 -5.72
N GLY A 52 3.60 13.65 -5.29
CA GLY A 52 4.34 12.42 -5.03
C GLY A 52 3.67 11.55 -3.96
N ILE A 53 3.32 12.15 -2.82
CA ILE A 53 2.60 11.46 -1.74
C ILE A 53 1.24 10.96 -2.22
N PHE A 54 0.50 11.79 -2.96
CA PHE A 54 -0.79 11.42 -3.53
C PHE A 54 -0.68 10.19 -4.43
N LEU A 55 0.31 10.14 -5.35
CA LEU A 55 0.53 9.00 -6.23
C LEU A 55 0.90 7.73 -5.45
N VAL A 56 1.76 7.84 -4.44
CA VAL A 56 2.11 6.70 -3.58
C VAL A 56 0.88 6.13 -2.89
N ILE A 57 0.07 6.99 -2.26
CA ILE A 57 -1.16 6.56 -1.59
C ILE A 57 -2.17 5.99 -2.60
N HIS A 58 -2.20 6.54 -3.80
CA HIS A 58 -3.15 6.15 -4.85
C HIS A 58 -2.95 4.72 -5.35
N VAL A 59 -1.71 4.22 -5.34
CA VAL A 59 -1.34 2.86 -5.76
C VAL A 59 -1.58 1.81 -4.66
N ILE A 60 -1.84 2.21 -3.41
CA ILE A 60 -1.99 1.26 -2.28
C ILE A 60 -3.08 0.19 -2.54
N PRO A 61 -4.30 0.51 -3.01
CA PRO A 61 -5.33 -0.52 -3.24
C PRO A 61 -4.89 -1.59 -4.25
N GLU A 62 -4.18 -1.19 -5.31
CA GLU A 62 -3.59 -2.12 -6.29
C GLU A 62 -2.60 -3.07 -5.60
N LYS A 63 -1.69 -2.54 -4.79
CA LYS A 63 -0.69 -3.33 -4.06
C LYS A 63 -1.31 -4.31 -3.06
N ILE A 64 -2.39 -3.91 -2.41
CA ILE A 64 -3.14 -4.79 -1.50
C ILE A 64 -3.82 -5.92 -2.28
N ALA A 65 -4.47 -5.61 -3.40
CA ALA A 65 -5.11 -6.60 -4.25
C ALA A 65 -4.08 -7.60 -4.83
N GLU A 66 -2.92 -7.13 -5.25
CA GLU A 66 -1.81 -7.95 -5.74
C GLU A 66 -1.28 -8.87 -4.63
N LYS A 67 -0.99 -8.33 -3.44
CA LYS A 67 -0.50 -9.08 -2.28
C LYS A 67 -1.47 -10.16 -1.81
N ASN A 68 -2.77 -9.87 -1.88
CA ASN A 68 -3.83 -10.81 -1.49
C ASN A 68 -4.21 -11.76 -2.64
N HIS A 69 -3.48 -11.73 -3.77
CA HIS A 69 -3.79 -12.54 -4.97
C HIS A 69 -5.27 -12.44 -5.39
N HIS A 70 -5.83 -11.21 -5.31
CA HIS A 70 -7.23 -10.98 -5.62
C HIS A 70 -7.51 -11.35 -7.09
N PRO A 71 -8.54 -12.14 -7.41
CA PRO A 71 -8.78 -12.62 -8.78
C PRO A 71 -9.06 -11.49 -9.77
N GLN A 72 -9.58 -10.37 -9.29
CA GLN A 72 -9.89 -9.19 -10.09
C GLN A 72 -8.87 -8.06 -9.92
N GLN A 73 -7.62 -8.38 -9.59
CA GLN A 73 -6.54 -7.39 -9.38
C GLN A 73 -6.37 -6.44 -10.57
N HIS A 74 -6.54 -6.93 -11.81
CA HIS A 74 -6.45 -6.08 -13.00
C HIS A 74 -7.58 -5.06 -13.09
N ALA A 75 -8.80 -5.41 -12.67
CA ALA A 75 -9.91 -4.48 -12.62
C ALA A 75 -9.68 -3.38 -11.56
N ILE A 76 -9.16 -3.76 -10.38
CA ILE A 76 -8.80 -2.81 -9.31
C ILE A 76 -7.70 -1.86 -9.80
N LYS A 77 -6.67 -2.38 -10.47
CA LYS A 77 -5.61 -1.59 -11.08
C LYS A 77 -6.16 -0.58 -12.09
N THR A 78 -7.01 -1.02 -13.01
CA THR A 78 -7.66 -0.15 -13.99
C THR A 78 -8.50 0.91 -13.32
N LEU A 79 -9.22 0.57 -12.24
CA LEU A 79 -10.02 1.51 -11.47
C LEU A 79 -9.15 2.57 -10.78
N CYS A 80 -7.99 2.19 -10.26
CA CYS A 80 -7.01 3.14 -9.71
C CYS A 80 -6.53 4.12 -10.79
N PHE A 81 -6.15 3.65 -11.98
CA PHE A 81 -5.75 4.53 -13.08
C PHE A 81 -6.88 5.44 -13.54
N LEU A 82 -8.08 4.88 -13.70
CA LEU A 82 -9.25 5.66 -14.09
C LEU A 82 -9.58 6.74 -13.06
N SER A 83 -9.37 6.43 -11.79
CA SER A 83 -9.56 7.39 -10.70
C SER A 83 -8.67 8.63 -10.84
N LEU A 84 -7.43 8.49 -11.36
CA LEU A 84 -6.56 9.64 -11.62
C LEU A 84 -7.19 10.60 -12.64
N ALA A 85 -7.79 10.06 -13.70
CA ALA A 85 -8.48 10.87 -14.73
C ALA A 85 -9.72 11.57 -14.17
N PHE A 86 -10.39 10.99 -13.17
CA PHE A 86 -11.58 11.55 -12.51
C PHE A 86 -11.27 12.25 -11.17
N GLY A 87 -10.05 12.77 -11.02
CA GLY A 87 -9.67 13.56 -9.84
C GLY A 87 -9.72 12.82 -8.50
N GLY A 88 -9.55 11.50 -8.50
CA GLY A 88 -9.54 10.68 -7.29
C GLY A 88 -10.89 10.14 -6.82
N MET A 89 -12.01 10.50 -7.50
CA MET A 89 -13.37 10.11 -7.05
C MET A 89 -13.59 8.59 -6.99
N LEU A 90 -12.96 7.82 -7.87
CA LEU A 90 -13.12 6.37 -7.93
C LEU A 90 -12.18 5.62 -6.97
N TRP A 91 -11.25 6.31 -6.32
CA TRP A 91 -10.28 5.70 -5.43
C TRP A 91 -10.90 5.01 -4.19
N PRO A 92 -11.90 5.59 -3.49
CA PRO A 92 -12.59 4.88 -2.42
C PRO A 92 -13.26 3.59 -2.88
N LEU A 93 -13.76 3.55 -4.12
CA LEU A 93 -14.33 2.35 -4.72
C LEU A 93 -13.26 1.28 -4.98
N ALA A 94 -12.07 1.67 -5.43
CA ALA A 94 -10.94 0.75 -5.59
C ALA A 94 -10.52 0.13 -4.25
N TRP A 95 -10.53 0.91 -3.16
CA TRP A 95 -10.30 0.43 -1.80
C TRP A 95 -11.35 -0.59 -1.38
N LEU A 96 -12.62 -0.24 -1.50
CA LEU A 96 -13.72 -1.14 -1.15
C LEU A 96 -13.59 -2.47 -1.91
N TRP A 97 -13.29 -2.39 -3.21
CA TRP A 97 -13.17 -3.59 -4.04
C TRP A 97 -11.96 -4.45 -3.67
N ALA A 98 -10.81 -3.85 -3.35
CA ALA A 98 -9.61 -4.57 -2.94
C ALA A 98 -9.79 -5.40 -1.66
N PHE A 99 -10.73 -5.00 -0.78
CA PHE A 99 -11.07 -5.73 0.45
C PHE A 99 -12.33 -6.58 0.35
N THR A 100 -13.07 -6.50 -0.74
CA THR A 100 -14.29 -7.29 -0.93
C THR A 100 -13.93 -8.73 -1.29
N ARG A 101 -14.53 -9.70 -0.60
CA ARG A 101 -14.38 -11.12 -0.95
C ARG A 101 -15.07 -11.41 -2.28
N PRO A 102 -14.40 -12.03 -3.24
CA PRO A 102 -14.96 -12.29 -4.57
C PRO A 102 -15.88 -13.53 -4.58
N VAL A 103 -16.99 -13.47 -3.83
CA VAL A 103 -17.92 -14.59 -3.66
C VAL A 103 -18.44 -15.12 -5.01
N GLY A 104 -18.79 -14.23 -5.94
CA GLY A 104 -19.23 -14.63 -7.27
C GLY A 104 -18.15 -15.37 -8.07
N TYR A 105 -16.90 -14.96 -7.93
CA TYR A 105 -15.77 -15.63 -8.57
C TYR A 105 -15.55 -17.03 -7.98
N ARG A 106 -15.61 -17.14 -6.65
CA ARG A 106 -15.52 -18.43 -5.96
C ARG A 106 -16.65 -19.40 -6.38
N MET A 107 -17.88 -18.89 -6.49
CA MET A 107 -19.01 -19.72 -6.94
C MET A 107 -18.80 -20.23 -8.37
N ALA A 108 -18.22 -19.42 -9.26
CA ALA A 108 -18.01 -19.78 -10.65
C ALA A 108 -16.78 -20.68 -10.86
N TYR A 109 -15.67 -20.40 -10.16
CA TYR A 109 -14.36 -20.99 -10.44
C TYR A 109 -13.78 -21.86 -9.30
N GLY A 110 -14.43 -21.93 -8.14
CA GLY A 110 -13.99 -22.75 -7.00
C GLY A 110 -12.86 -22.14 -6.17
N THR A 111 -12.39 -20.95 -6.51
CA THR A 111 -11.30 -20.28 -5.79
C THR A 111 -11.55 -18.79 -5.61
N GLU A 112 -10.96 -18.22 -4.57
CA GLU A 112 -10.93 -16.76 -4.34
C GLU A 112 -9.61 -16.13 -4.81
N LYS A 113 -8.67 -16.92 -5.33
CA LYS A 113 -7.30 -16.50 -5.65
C LYS A 113 -7.07 -16.39 -7.16
N HIS A 114 -6.20 -15.47 -7.54
CA HIS A 114 -5.75 -15.32 -8.92
C HIS A 114 -4.84 -16.47 -9.35
N GLU A 115 -4.81 -16.82 -10.65
CA GLU A 115 -3.94 -17.88 -11.21
C GLU A 115 -2.47 -17.76 -10.78
N ASN A 116 -1.96 -16.52 -10.65
CA ASN A 116 -0.58 -16.27 -10.26
C ASN A 116 -0.22 -16.87 -8.89
N TYR A 117 -1.16 -16.93 -7.96
CA TYR A 117 -0.97 -17.60 -6.68
C TYR A 117 -0.59 -19.08 -6.87
N PHE A 118 -1.34 -19.79 -7.70
CA PHE A 118 -1.09 -21.21 -7.95
C PHE A 118 0.23 -21.45 -8.68
N ILE A 119 0.60 -20.55 -9.61
CA ILE A 119 1.89 -20.61 -10.32
C ILE A 119 3.04 -20.40 -9.33
N GLU A 120 2.97 -19.38 -8.47
CA GLU A 120 3.97 -19.10 -7.45
C GLU A 120 4.13 -20.27 -6.46
N MET A 121 3.00 -20.82 -5.99
CA MET A 121 3.01 -21.98 -5.11
C MET A 121 3.57 -23.24 -5.81
N GLY A 122 3.28 -23.42 -7.09
CA GLY A 122 3.88 -24.50 -7.90
C GLY A 122 5.40 -24.38 -8.04
N GLU A 123 5.91 -23.15 -8.19
CA GLU A 123 7.35 -22.91 -8.21
C GLU A 123 7.99 -23.18 -6.85
N LYS A 124 7.36 -22.78 -5.74
CA LYS A 124 7.80 -23.10 -4.38
C LYS A 124 7.81 -24.63 -4.16
N ALA A 125 6.79 -25.33 -4.66
CA ALA A 125 6.75 -26.79 -4.60
C ALA A 125 7.91 -27.44 -5.36
N ARG A 126 8.26 -26.97 -6.56
CA ARG A 126 9.43 -27.44 -7.32
C ARG A 126 10.75 -27.24 -6.56
N ARG A 127 10.87 -26.13 -5.82
CA ARG A 127 12.07 -25.84 -5.01
C ARG A 127 12.11 -26.61 -3.70
N GLY A 128 11.01 -27.31 -3.32
CA GLY A 128 10.92 -28.01 -2.05
C GLY A 128 10.75 -27.07 -0.84
N GLU A 129 10.19 -25.88 -1.07
CA GLU A 129 9.96 -24.85 -0.04
C GLU A 129 8.61 -25.03 0.68
N LEU A 130 7.74 -25.92 0.17
CA LEU A 130 6.43 -26.18 0.74
C LEU A 130 6.43 -27.43 1.62
N GLY A 131 5.81 -27.32 2.80
CA GLY A 131 5.54 -28.47 3.66
C GLY A 131 4.45 -29.40 3.12
N GLU A 132 4.36 -30.62 3.66
CA GLU A 132 3.35 -31.62 3.20
C GLU A 132 1.91 -31.07 3.33
N LEU A 133 1.60 -30.38 4.42
CA LEU A 133 0.28 -29.80 4.65
C LEU A 133 -0.09 -28.74 3.58
N GLU A 134 0.88 -27.91 3.19
CA GLU A 134 0.67 -26.89 2.16
C GLU A 134 0.49 -27.52 0.77
N LEU A 135 1.25 -28.59 0.48
CA LEU A 135 1.12 -29.35 -0.75
C LEU A 135 -0.25 -30.02 -0.86
N ASP A 136 -0.75 -30.62 0.22
CA ASP A 136 -2.05 -31.26 0.25
C ASP A 136 -3.19 -30.25 0.11
N HIS A 137 -3.09 -29.10 0.80
CA HIS A 137 -4.06 -28.00 0.66
C HIS A 137 -4.09 -27.44 -0.78
N LEU A 138 -2.93 -27.26 -1.40
CA LEU A 138 -2.85 -26.76 -2.77
C LEU A 138 -3.46 -27.76 -3.78
N ARG A 139 -3.32 -29.08 -3.52
CA ARG A 139 -3.97 -30.12 -4.34
C ARG A 139 -5.48 -30.08 -4.20
N GLU A 140 -5.98 -29.94 -2.98
CA GLU A 140 -7.40 -29.86 -2.70
C GLU A 140 -8.03 -28.66 -3.42
N GLU A 141 -7.39 -27.46 -3.33
CA GLU A 141 -7.85 -26.28 -4.06
C GLU A 141 -7.85 -26.51 -5.58
N LEU A 142 -6.79 -27.12 -6.14
CA LEU A 142 -6.74 -27.43 -7.56
C LEU A 142 -7.79 -28.45 -7.99
N ALA A 143 -8.08 -29.45 -7.16
CA ALA A 143 -9.14 -30.43 -7.40
C ALA A 143 -10.53 -29.76 -7.39
N GLU A 144 -10.78 -28.81 -6.48
CA GLU A 144 -12.03 -28.04 -6.45
C GLU A 144 -12.22 -27.22 -7.74
N ILE A 145 -11.14 -26.56 -8.23
CA ILE A 145 -11.17 -25.84 -9.50
C ILE A 145 -11.45 -26.79 -10.66
N ALA A 146 -10.77 -27.94 -10.73
CA ALA A 146 -10.92 -28.93 -11.78
C ALA A 146 -12.32 -29.59 -11.80
N ALA A 147 -12.98 -29.69 -10.65
CA ALA A 147 -14.34 -30.19 -10.55
C ALA A 147 -15.39 -29.26 -11.17
N ARG A 148 -15.06 -27.95 -11.28
CA ARG A 148 -15.97 -26.94 -11.85
C ARG A 148 -15.73 -26.68 -13.34
N GLY A 149 -14.59 -27.08 -13.87
CA GLY A 149 -14.26 -26.89 -15.28
C GLY A 149 -12.82 -27.25 -15.62
N PRO A 150 -12.46 -27.18 -16.90
CA PRO A 150 -11.09 -27.46 -17.31
C PRO A 150 -10.13 -26.44 -16.72
N LEU A 151 -9.03 -26.92 -16.16
CA LEU A 151 -7.97 -26.04 -15.61
C LEU A 151 -7.46 -25.07 -16.69
N PRO A 152 -7.28 -23.78 -16.34
CA PRO A 152 -6.63 -22.80 -17.21
C PRO A 152 -5.29 -23.34 -17.71
N GLY A 153 -4.91 -22.95 -18.93
CA GLY A 153 -3.72 -23.52 -19.60
C GLY A 153 -2.44 -23.46 -18.76
N LYS A 154 -2.27 -22.40 -17.99
CA LYS A 154 -1.10 -22.21 -17.09
C LYS A 154 -1.11 -23.15 -15.87
N LEU A 155 -2.27 -23.66 -15.45
CA LEU A 155 -2.41 -24.52 -14.27
C LEU A 155 -2.42 -26.02 -14.63
N ARG A 156 -2.45 -26.37 -15.90
CA ARG A 156 -2.54 -27.78 -16.32
C ARG A 156 -1.37 -28.64 -15.88
N GLU A 157 -0.19 -28.08 -15.78
CA GLU A 157 1.03 -28.78 -15.38
C GLU A 157 1.19 -28.89 -13.86
N LEU A 158 0.45 -28.06 -13.08
CA LEU A 158 0.60 -28.02 -11.64
C LEU A 158 0.34 -29.36 -10.93
N PRO A 159 -0.70 -30.15 -11.27
CA PRO A 159 -0.91 -31.43 -10.61
C PRO A 159 0.26 -32.39 -10.76
N ALA A 160 0.92 -32.39 -11.92
CA ALA A 160 2.12 -33.21 -12.17
C ALA A 160 3.32 -32.71 -11.34
N ILE A 161 3.49 -31.40 -11.24
CA ILE A 161 4.55 -30.76 -10.42
C ILE A 161 4.37 -31.13 -8.95
N LEU A 162 3.15 -31.04 -8.43
CA LEU A 162 2.85 -31.36 -7.04
C LEU A 162 3.01 -32.85 -6.74
N ALA A 163 2.70 -33.73 -7.71
CA ALA A 163 2.95 -35.17 -7.58
C ALA A 163 4.46 -35.45 -7.48
N GLN A 164 5.28 -34.80 -8.31
CA GLN A 164 6.74 -34.93 -8.26
C GLN A 164 7.35 -34.36 -6.96
N ALA A 165 6.83 -33.21 -6.48
CA ALA A 165 7.30 -32.60 -5.23
C ALA A 165 7.08 -33.53 -4.02
N ARG A 166 5.99 -34.29 -3.98
CA ARG A 166 5.74 -35.29 -2.93
C ARG A 166 6.64 -36.53 -3.04
N ALA A 167 6.97 -36.93 -4.26
CA ALA A 167 7.83 -38.10 -4.49
C ALA A 167 9.30 -37.87 -4.12
N LYS A 168 9.70 -36.58 -3.93
CA LYS A 168 11.05 -36.20 -3.51
C LYS A 168 11.04 -35.87 -2.00
N PRO A 169 11.30 -36.88 -1.12
CA PRO A 169 11.32 -36.64 0.32
C PRO A 169 12.40 -35.62 0.66
N GLU A 170 12.12 -34.76 1.63
CA GLU A 170 12.89 -33.64 2.13
C GLU A 170 14.42 -33.90 2.17
N ALA A 171 15.14 -33.44 1.17
CA ALA A 171 16.61 -33.32 1.23
C ALA A 171 17.05 -32.12 2.12
N GLY A 172 16.11 -31.33 2.64
CA GLY A 172 16.36 -30.09 3.41
C GLY A 172 16.09 -30.18 4.92
N GLY A 173 15.38 -31.19 5.41
CA GLY A 173 15.02 -31.30 6.83
C GLY A 173 16.13 -31.88 7.73
N ALA A 174 17.08 -32.63 7.18
CA ALA A 174 18.12 -33.30 7.95
C ALA A 174 19.30 -32.42 8.38
N ALA A 175 19.47 -31.23 7.80
CA ALA A 175 20.61 -30.36 8.11
C ALA A 175 20.43 -29.46 9.34
N LYS A 176 19.23 -29.37 9.92
CA LYS A 176 18.97 -28.51 11.10
C LYS A 176 18.92 -29.26 12.44
N ALA A 177 18.95 -30.57 12.45
CA ALA A 177 18.95 -31.39 13.68
C ALA A 177 20.34 -31.84 14.16
N GLY A 178 21.42 -31.54 13.45
CA GLY A 178 22.78 -32.00 13.75
C GLY A 178 23.72 -30.98 14.39
N GLY A 179 23.24 -29.83 14.85
CA GLY A 179 24.06 -28.72 15.36
C GLY A 179 23.88 -28.38 16.84
N ALA A 180 23.54 -29.35 17.70
CA ALA A 180 23.53 -29.16 19.15
C ALA A 180 24.03 -30.42 19.86
N ALA A 181 25.34 -30.54 19.92
CA ALA A 181 26.08 -31.36 20.87
C ALA A 181 27.40 -30.67 21.18
#